data_f3eff74485f2016288d6c67923374719
#
_entry.id   f3eff74485f2016288d6c67923374719
#
_cell.length_a   1.000
_cell.length_b   1.000
_cell.length_c   1.000
_cell.angle_alpha   90.00
_cell.angle_beta   90.00
_cell.angle_gamma   90.00
#
_symmetry.space_group_name_H-M   'P 1'
#
loop_
_entity.id
_entity.type
_entity.pdbx_description
1 polymer ?
#
loop_
_entity_poly.entity_id
_entity_poly.type
_entity_poly.pdbx_seq_one_letter_code
_entity_poly.pdbx_strand_id
1 'polypeptide(L)'
;MADVTRHDPATRDLLAIFERARTRLFGRLDGLTDAEYHWEPVGDCVGVRPGDDGVFRVATLFPEPAPGAPDPVTTIAWRIWHIGALCLRGYVTHFFDDAPEFGDRHAWPGTADEGVRALAEDWEHFAAQLASLDDARLLTPMGRGPGGWADETYQKLALHALVEVAHHGGEIGLLRDLYLREDVRAPLLP
;
A
#
# COMPACT_ATOMS: atom_id res chain seq x y z
N MET A 1 9.94 -18.56 -1.84
CA MET A 1 9.66 -18.33 -3.28
C MET A 1 8.75 -19.46 -3.74
N ALA A 2 7.45 -19.16 -3.94
CA ALA A 2 6.51 -20.15 -4.46
C ALA A 2 6.95 -20.57 -5.87
N ASP A 3 6.81 -21.86 -6.18
CA ASP A 3 7.17 -22.42 -7.49
C ASP A 3 6.20 -21.90 -8.56
N VAL A 4 6.57 -20.81 -9.21
CA VAL A 4 5.77 -20.09 -10.23
C VAL A 4 5.40 -21.01 -11.43
N THR A 5 6.05 -22.15 -11.58
CA THR A 5 5.81 -23.07 -12.71
C THR A 5 4.54 -23.92 -12.55
N ARG A 6 3.89 -23.88 -11.38
CA ARG A 6 2.69 -24.68 -11.04
C ARG A 6 1.37 -23.98 -11.34
N HIS A 7 1.39 -22.68 -11.64
CA HIS A 7 0.17 -21.92 -11.88
C HIS A 7 -0.20 -21.91 -13.36
N ASP A 8 -1.48 -21.73 -13.62
CA ASP A 8 -2.02 -21.45 -14.94
C ASP A 8 -1.45 -20.14 -15.51
N PRO A 9 -1.41 -19.95 -16.84
CA PRO A 9 -0.69 -18.85 -17.47
C PRO A 9 -1.04 -17.45 -16.97
N ALA A 10 -2.33 -17.11 -16.79
CA ALA A 10 -2.73 -15.77 -16.35
C ALA A 10 -2.37 -15.51 -14.88
N THR A 11 -2.63 -16.49 -14.00
CA THR A 11 -2.24 -16.42 -12.59
C THR A 11 -0.72 -16.31 -12.44
N ARG A 12 0.03 -17.11 -13.18
CA ARG A 12 1.51 -17.06 -13.19
C ARG A 12 2.02 -15.68 -13.59
N ASP A 13 1.53 -15.13 -14.71
CA ASP A 13 2.00 -13.86 -15.23
C ASP A 13 1.63 -12.71 -14.28
N LEU A 14 0.46 -12.77 -13.66
CA LEU A 14 0.03 -11.83 -12.64
C LEU A 14 0.94 -11.85 -11.42
N LEU A 15 1.24 -13.04 -10.86
CA LEU A 15 2.15 -13.20 -9.72
C LEU A 15 3.56 -12.70 -10.06
N ALA A 16 4.04 -12.94 -11.28
CA ALA A 16 5.34 -12.45 -11.73
C ALA A 16 5.41 -10.91 -11.76
N ILE A 17 4.34 -10.23 -12.18
CA ILE A 17 4.28 -8.77 -12.16
C ILE A 17 4.17 -8.25 -10.72
N PHE A 18 3.41 -8.92 -9.85
CA PHE A 18 3.36 -8.59 -8.43
C PHE A 18 4.75 -8.67 -7.79
N GLU A 19 5.50 -9.73 -8.03
CA GLU A 19 6.87 -9.86 -7.50
C GLU A 19 7.81 -8.76 -8.02
N ARG A 20 7.66 -8.35 -9.27
CA ARG A 20 8.42 -7.21 -9.80
C ARG A 20 8.04 -5.89 -9.13
N ALA A 21 6.75 -5.66 -8.87
CA ALA A 21 6.28 -4.48 -8.15
C ALA A 21 6.81 -4.48 -6.70
N ARG A 22 6.76 -5.64 -6.03
CA ARG A 22 7.34 -5.86 -4.70
C ARG A 22 8.82 -5.49 -4.66
N THR A 23 9.60 -6.09 -5.54
CA THR A 23 11.05 -5.84 -5.60
C THR A 23 11.37 -4.36 -5.76
N ARG A 24 10.62 -3.64 -6.60
CA ARG A 24 10.81 -2.20 -6.80
C ARG A 24 10.43 -1.39 -5.55
N LEU A 25 9.26 -1.66 -4.98
CA LEU A 25 8.77 -0.96 -3.80
C LEU A 25 9.70 -1.16 -2.62
N PHE A 26 10.01 -2.41 -2.26
CA PHE A 26 10.87 -2.71 -1.12
C PHE A 26 12.32 -2.24 -1.34
N GLY A 27 12.82 -2.27 -2.58
CA GLY A 27 14.10 -1.65 -2.92
C GLY A 27 14.12 -0.13 -2.70
N ARG A 28 12.96 0.54 -2.84
CA ARG A 28 12.83 1.97 -2.48
C ARG A 28 12.67 2.19 -0.97
N LEU A 29 12.24 1.19 -0.22
CA LEU A 29 12.07 1.26 1.24
C LEU A 29 13.33 0.85 2.02
N ASP A 30 14.32 0.27 1.35
CA ASP A 30 15.57 -0.14 1.99
C ASP A 30 16.28 1.07 2.61
N GLY A 31 16.67 0.94 3.89
CA GLY A 31 17.30 2.01 4.67
C GLY A 31 16.40 3.23 4.94
N LEU A 32 15.07 3.09 4.85
CA LEU A 32 14.13 4.15 5.25
C LEU A 32 14.28 4.46 6.75
N THR A 33 14.48 5.74 7.07
CA THR A 33 14.59 6.21 8.46
C THR A 33 13.24 6.70 9.00
N ASP A 34 13.08 6.75 10.33
CA ASP A 34 11.86 7.31 10.96
C ASP A 34 11.66 8.79 10.59
N ALA A 35 12.73 9.53 10.40
CA ALA A 35 12.67 10.91 9.96
C ALA A 35 12.11 11.05 8.54
N GLU A 36 12.53 10.19 7.59
CA GLU A 36 11.95 10.15 6.25
C GLU A 36 10.50 9.66 6.27
N TYR A 37 10.21 8.65 7.10
CA TYR A 37 8.90 8.01 7.21
C TYR A 37 7.80 9.00 7.59
N HIS A 38 8.12 9.93 8.50
CA HIS A 38 7.20 10.97 8.98
C HIS A 38 7.40 12.34 8.32
N TRP A 39 8.33 12.46 7.37
CA TRP A 39 8.62 13.75 6.75
C TRP A 39 7.43 14.35 6.03
N GLU A 40 7.22 15.64 6.28
CA GLU A 40 6.17 16.47 5.70
C GLU A 40 6.79 17.47 4.72
N PRO A 41 6.73 17.20 3.40
CA PRO A 41 7.30 18.11 2.39
C PRO A 41 6.61 19.48 2.32
N VAL A 42 5.38 19.55 2.83
CA VAL A 42 4.58 20.77 2.96
C VAL A 42 3.85 20.75 4.31
N GLY A 43 3.38 21.89 4.76
CA GLY A 43 2.52 21.95 5.96
C GLY A 43 1.22 21.17 5.78
N ASP A 44 0.64 20.71 6.88
CA ASP A 44 -0.66 20.02 6.94
C ASP A 44 -0.72 18.70 6.15
N CYS A 45 0.41 17.99 6.03
CA CYS A 45 0.42 16.65 5.45
C CYS A 45 -0.44 15.67 6.23
N VAL A 46 -1.17 14.82 5.54
CA VAL A 46 -1.86 13.68 6.13
C VAL A 46 -0.85 12.57 6.39
N GLY A 47 -0.77 12.10 7.63
CA GLY A 47 0.22 11.11 8.07
C GLY A 47 -0.34 10.12 9.08
N VAL A 48 0.56 9.31 9.61
CA VAL A 48 0.34 8.44 10.76
C VAL A 48 0.83 9.17 12.00
N ARG A 49 -0.02 9.33 13.01
CA ARG A 49 0.29 10.13 14.19
C ARG A 49 -0.11 9.39 15.48
N PRO A 50 0.60 9.63 16.59
CA PRO A 50 0.22 9.05 17.87
C PRO A 50 -1.11 9.66 18.36
N GLY A 51 -2.03 8.81 18.85
CA GLY A 51 -3.16 9.23 19.63
C GLY A 51 -2.80 9.48 21.09
N ASP A 52 -3.77 9.93 21.89
CA ASP A 52 -3.59 10.17 23.34
C ASP A 52 -3.20 8.90 24.12
N ASP A 53 -3.54 7.74 23.58
CA ASP A 53 -3.19 6.41 24.10
C ASP A 53 -1.80 5.92 23.63
N GLY A 54 -1.06 6.73 22.88
CA GLY A 54 0.25 6.40 22.31
C GLY A 54 0.20 5.47 21.09
N VAL A 55 -0.98 5.02 20.66
CA VAL A 55 -1.12 4.20 19.47
C VAL A 55 -1.12 5.09 18.23
N PHE A 56 -0.25 4.78 17.27
CA PHE A 56 -0.20 5.50 16.02
C PHE A 56 -1.36 5.10 15.10
N ARG A 57 -2.00 6.10 14.48
CA ARG A 57 -3.15 5.92 13.58
C ARG A 57 -3.14 6.92 12.44
N VAL A 58 -3.81 6.56 11.36
CA VAL A 58 -4.22 7.53 10.33
C VAL A 58 -5.49 8.25 10.76
N ALA A 59 -5.54 9.56 10.56
CA ALA A 59 -6.71 10.37 10.92
C ALA A 59 -7.88 10.14 9.94
N THR A 60 -7.59 9.86 8.68
CA THR A 60 -8.58 9.63 7.63
C THR A 60 -8.10 8.58 6.63
N LEU A 61 -9.03 7.75 6.17
CA LEU A 61 -8.77 6.73 5.14
C LEU A 61 -8.63 7.35 3.76
N PHE A 62 -9.44 8.36 3.48
CA PHE A 62 -9.53 9.05 2.18
C PHE A 62 -9.46 10.56 2.45
N PRO A 63 -8.26 11.15 2.41
CA PRO A 63 -8.13 12.59 2.56
C PRO A 63 -8.73 13.30 1.35
N GLU A 64 -9.66 14.22 1.62
CA GLU A 64 -10.31 15.01 0.60
C GLU A 64 -9.84 16.47 0.70
N PRO A 65 -9.63 17.16 -0.43
CA PRO A 65 -9.28 18.56 -0.41
C PRO A 65 -10.46 19.43 0.06
N ALA A 66 -10.17 20.53 0.73
CA ALA A 66 -11.16 21.55 0.93
C ALA A 66 -11.60 22.12 -0.43
N PRO A 67 -12.84 22.66 -0.57
CA PRO A 67 -13.32 23.21 -1.83
C PRO A 67 -12.35 24.24 -2.42
N GLY A 68 -11.83 23.95 -3.61
CA GLY A 68 -10.88 24.82 -4.32
C GLY A 68 -9.40 24.69 -3.87
N ALA A 69 -9.09 23.81 -2.94
CA ALA A 69 -7.72 23.48 -2.56
C ALA A 69 -7.16 22.32 -3.42
N PRO A 70 -5.84 22.21 -3.55
CA PRO A 70 -5.22 21.03 -4.15
C PRO A 70 -5.41 19.79 -3.25
N ASP A 71 -5.22 18.62 -3.84
CA ASP A 71 -5.27 17.37 -3.10
C ASP A 71 -4.25 17.36 -1.93
N PRO A 72 -4.64 16.81 -0.76
CA PRO A 72 -3.74 16.74 0.38
C PRO A 72 -2.49 15.93 0.08
N VAL A 73 -1.33 16.46 0.48
CA VAL A 73 -0.08 15.71 0.42
C VAL A 73 -0.02 14.74 1.59
N THR A 74 0.47 13.54 1.36
CA THR A 74 0.57 12.49 2.39
C THR A 74 2.02 12.10 2.64
N THR A 75 2.33 11.69 3.87
CA THR A 75 3.67 11.21 4.25
C THR A 75 3.97 9.81 3.69
N ILE A 76 5.23 9.38 3.72
CA ILE A 76 5.62 8.00 3.39
C ILE A 76 4.89 7.01 4.32
N ALA A 77 4.77 7.32 5.62
CA ALA A 77 4.04 6.49 6.58
C ALA A 77 2.60 6.22 6.14
N TRP A 78 1.89 7.26 5.70
CA TRP A 78 0.52 7.14 5.22
C TRP A 78 0.44 6.27 3.94
N ARG A 79 1.36 6.45 3.00
CA ARG A 79 1.37 5.70 1.74
C ARG A 79 1.67 4.21 1.94
N ILE A 80 2.59 3.88 2.84
CA ILE A 80 2.88 2.48 3.22
C ILE A 80 1.65 1.85 3.88
N TRP A 81 1.00 2.58 4.81
CA TRP A 81 -0.27 2.16 5.41
C TRP A 81 -1.36 1.95 4.35
N HIS A 82 -1.52 2.88 3.40
CA HIS A 82 -2.53 2.81 2.36
C HIS A 82 -2.35 1.55 1.49
N ILE A 83 -1.13 1.29 1.03
CA ILE A 83 -0.83 0.07 0.27
C ILE A 83 -1.10 -1.18 1.13
N GLY A 84 -0.59 -1.24 2.35
CA GLY A 84 -0.69 -2.41 3.24
C GLY A 84 -2.10 -2.59 3.80
N ALA A 85 -2.46 -1.77 4.79
CA ALA A 85 -3.68 -1.98 5.58
C ALA A 85 -4.96 -1.69 4.80
N LEU A 86 -5.01 -0.59 4.03
CA LEU A 86 -6.24 -0.22 3.33
C LEU A 86 -6.46 -1.08 2.08
N CYS A 87 -5.43 -1.23 1.24
CA CYS A 87 -5.53 -2.00 0.00
C CYS A 87 -5.32 -3.50 0.25
N LEU A 88 -4.09 -3.97 0.40
CA LEU A 88 -3.79 -5.41 0.39
C LEU A 88 -4.52 -6.18 1.49
N ARG A 89 -4.43 -5.73 2.74
CA ARG A 89 -5.15 -6.33 3.88
C ARG A 89 -6.67 -6.20 3.71
N GLY A 90 -7.14 -5.02 3.30
CA GLY A 90 -8.55 -4.77 3.02
C GLY A 90 -9.10 -5.71 1.95
N TYR A 91 -8.34 -5.96 0.89
CA TYR A 91 -8.75 -6.91 -0.16
C TYR A 91 -8.82 -8.34 0.36
N VAL A 92 -7.84 -8.79 1.15
CA VAL A 92 -7.90 -10.11 1.79
C VAL A 92 -9.15 -10.22 2.65
N THR A 93 -9.43 -9.24 3.50
CA THR A 93 -10.58 -9.25 4.41
C THR A 93 -11.93 -9.26 3.69
N HIS A 94 -12.05 -8.49 2.62
CA HIS A 94 -13.35 -8.30 1.97
C HIS A 94 -13.66 -9.33 0.89
N PHE A 95 -12.65 -9.89 0.24
CA PHE A 95 -12.86 -10.66 -0.98
C PHE A 95 -12.46 -12.13 -0.90
N PHE A 96 -11.79 -12.56 0.18
CA PHE A 96 -11.41 -13.95 0.37
C PHE A 96 -12.06 -14.53 1.64
N ASP A 97 -12.35 -15.85 1.62
CA ASP A 97 -13.08 -16.51 2.70
C ASP A 97 -12.21 -16.80 3.93
N ASP A 98 -10.95 -17.14 3.70
CA ASP A 98 -9.97 -17.53 4.74
C ASP A 98 -9.09 -16.34 5.18
N ALA A 99 -9.69 -15.15 5.29
CA ALA A 99 -8.97 -13.98 5.77
C ALA A 99 -8.62 -14.15 7.26
N PRO A 100 -7.36 -13.87 7.67
CA PRO A 100 -7.02 -13.82 9.10
C PRO A 100 -7.75 -12.64 9.77
N GLU A 101 -7.92 -12.73 11.08
CA GLU A 101 -8.40 -11.58 11.84
C GLU A 101 -7.32 -10.50 11.90
N PHE A 102 -7.64 -9.34 11.36
CA PHE A 102 -6.81 -8.17 11.46
C PHE A 102 -7.39 -7.21 12.50
N GLY A 103 -6.50 -6.50 13.21
CA GLY A 103 -6.88 -5.49 14.17
C GLY A 103 -7.47 -4.21 13.54
N ASP A 104 -7.43 -3.11 14.30
CA ASP A 104 -7.90 -1.80 13.84
C ASP A 104 -7.14 -1.36 12.57
N ARG A 105 -7.86 -1.21 11.47
CA ARG A 105 -7.27 -0.79 10.18
C ARG A 105 -6.71 0.63 10.19
N HIS A 106 -7.09 1.48 11.16
CA HIS A 106 -6.52 2.82 11.33
C HIS A 106 -5.18 2.80 12.07
N ALA A 107 -4.96 1.77 12.91
CA ALA A 107 -3.70 1.59 13.61
C ALA A 107 -2.59 1.19 12.63
N TRP A 108 -1.43 1.83 12.77
CA TRP A 108 -0.26 1.54 11.97
C TRP A 108 1.01 1.82 12.77
N PRO A 109 2.11 1.09 12.52
CA PRO A 109 3.35 1.31 13.25
C PRO A 109 3.88 2.74 13.16
N GLY A 110 4.43 3.23 14.27
CA GLY A 110 5.02 4.56 14.37
C GLY A 110 6.48 4.66 13.93
N THR A 111 7.12 3.53 13.60
CA THR A 111 8.51 3.48 13.12
C THR A 111 8.58 2.95 11.69
N ALA A 112 9.60 3.36 10.95
CA ALA A 112 9.84 2.93 9.57
C ALA A 112 10.02 1.41 9.47
N ASP A 113 10.86 0.84 10.32
CA ASP A 113 11.15 -0.60 10.31
C ASP A 113 9.90 -1.45 10.57
N GLU A 114 9.07 -1.06 11.53
CA GLU A 114 7.83 -1.76 11.82
C GLU A 114 6.78 -1.56 10.72
N GLY A 115 6.69 -0.35 10.16
CA GLY A 115 5.79 -0.06 9.04
C GLY A 115 6.13 -0.86 7.79
N VAL A 116 7.41 -0.97 7.44
CA VAL A 116 7.88 -1.78 6.31
C VAL A 116 7.63 -3.27 6.56
N ARG A 117 7.80 -3.74 7.81
CA ARG A 117 7.50 -5.13 8.18
C ARG A 117 6.00 -5.43 8.08
N ALA A 118 5.15 -4.54 8.58
CA ALA A 118 3.69 -4.68 8.47
C ALA A 118 3.23 -4.70 7.00
N LEU A 119 3.80 -3.85 6.15
CA LEU A 119 3.55 -3.89 4.70
C LEU A 119 3.97 -5.24 4.09
N ALA A 120 5.11 -5.79 4.50
CA ALA A 120 5.57 -7.08 4.00
C ALA A 120 4.62 -8.22 4.40
N GLU A 121 4.10 -8.21 5.63
CA GLU A 121 3.10 -9.19 6.10
C GLU A 121 1.80 -9.09 5.30
N ASP A 122 1.28 -7.87 5.07
CA ASP A 122 0.08 -7.65 4.27
C ASP A 122 0.28 -8.11 2.82
N TRP A 123 1.49 -7.87 2.27
CA TRP A 123 1.88 -8.35 0.95
C TRP A 123 1.83 -9.87 0.84
N GLU A 124 2.45 -10.57 1.79
CA GLU A 124 2.49 -12.04 1.80
C GLU A 124 1.07 -12.63 1.91
N HIS A 125 0.20 -12.06 2.73
CA HIS A 125 -1.19 -12.50 2.82
C HIS A 125 -1.92 -12.35 1.48
N PHE A 126 -1.82 -11.20 0.83
CA PHE A 126 -2.50 -10.96 -0.44
C PHE A 126 -1.92 -11.83 -1.57
N ALA A 127 -0.59 -11.93 -1.66
CA ALA A 127 0.07 -12.77 -2.65
C ALA A 127 -0.29 -14.25 -2.50
N ALA A 128 -0.43 -14.75 -1.26
CA ALA A 128 -0.87 -16.12 -0.99
C ALA A 128 -2.31 -16.36 -1.47
N GLN A 129 -3.20 -15.41 -1.26
CA GLN A 129 -4.59 -15.48 -1.76
C GLN A 129 -4.63 -15.50 -3.29
N LEU A 130 -3.88 -14.63 -3.97
CA LEU A 130 -3.79 -14.64 -5.43
C LEU A 130 -3.21 -15.97 -5.95
N ALA A 131 -2.19 -16.51 -5.29
CA ALA A 131 -1.56 -17.77 -5.66
C ALA A 131 -2.48 -18.99 -5.47
N SER A 132 -3.54 -18.88 -4.68
CA SER A 132 -4.55 -19.94 -4.50
C SER A 132 -5.57 -20.01 -5.65
N LEU A 133 -5.62 -18.97 -6.52
CA LEU A 133 -6.56 -18.91 -7.64
C LEU A 133 -5.96 -19.61 -8.88
N ASP A 134 -6.79 -20.36 -9.60
CA ASP A 134 -6.54 -20.79 -10.97
C ASP A 134 -7.07 -19.74 -11.96
N ASP A 135 -6.75 -19.88 -13.26
CA ASP A 135 -7.19 -18.94 -14.29
C ASP A 135 -8.71 -18.88 -14.41
N ALA A 136 -9.42 -19.99 -14.15
CA ALA A 136 -10.88 -20.02 -14.21
C ALA A 136 -11.47 -19.19 -13.05
N ARG A 137 -10.97 -19.37 -11.83
CA ARG A 137 -11.42 -18.62 -10.65
C ARG A 137 -11.05 -17.14 -10.73
N LEU A 138 -9.85 -16.84 -11.28
CA LEU A 138 -9.39 -15.47 -11.48
C LEU A 138 -10.38 -14.63 -12.30
N LEU A 139 -11.08 -15.26 -13.28
CA LEU A 139 -12.03 -14.59 -14.17
C LEU A 139 -13.49 -14.62 -13.67
N THR A 140 -13.77 -15.16 -12.50
CA THR A 140 -15.11 -15.17 -11.93
C THR A 140 -15.36 -13.94 -11.03
N PRO A 141 -16.64 -13.50 -10.92
CA PRO A 141 -17.03 -12.50 -9.94
C PRO A 141 -16.68 -12.93 -8.52
N MET A 142 -16.31 -11.97 -7.70
CA MET A 142 -15.96 -12.22 -6.30
C MET A 142 -17.16 -12.63 -5.46
N GLY A 143 -18.36 -12.18 -5.81
CA GLY A 143 -19.62 -12.52 -5.14
C GLY A 143 -19.79 -11.84 -3.77
N ARG A 144 -18.83 -11.00 -3.36
CA ARG A 144 -18.79 -10.31 -2.07
C ARG A 144 -17.96 -9.02 -2.14
N GLY A 145 -18.09 -8.20 -1.13
CA GLY A 145 -17.34 -6.95 -1.00
C GLY A 145 -18.21 -5.70 -1.07
N PRO A 146 -17.67 -4.54 -0.65
CA PRO A 146 -18.39 -3.27 -0.65
C PRO A 146 -18.48 -2.65 -2.04
N GLY A 147 -19.42 -1.70 -2.21
CA GLY A 147 -19.39 -0.71 -3.31
C GLY A 147 -19.46 -1.25 -4.73
N GLY A 148 -20.17 -2.36 -4.97
CA GLY A 148 -20.32 -2.93 -6.33
C GLY A 148 -19.20 -3.88 -6.75
N TRP A 149 -18.20 -4.10 -5.91
CA TRP A 149 -17.10 -5.02 -6.18
C TRP A 149 -17.55 -6.50 -6.29
N ALA A 150 -18.70 -6.85 -5.72
CA ALA A 150 -19.23 -8.22 -5.78
C ALA A 150 -19.38 -8.75 -7.21
N ASP A 151 -19.70 -7.90 -8.18
CA ASP A 151 -19.86 -8.25 -9.59
C ASP A 151 -18.54 -8.24 -10.38
N GLU A 152 -17.45 -7.77 -9.77
CA GLU A 152 -16.15 -7.68 -10.39
C GLU A 152 -15.32 -8.95 -10.19
N THR A 153 -14.37 -9.20 -11.11
CA THR A 153 -13.54 -10.40 -11.07
C THR A 153 -12.34 -10.26 -10.14
N TYR A 154 -11.79 -11.38 -9.66
CA TYR A 154 -10.53 -11.40 -8.94
C TYR A 154 -9.35 -10.84 -9.77
N GLN A 155 -9.39 -11.00 -11.09
CA GLN A 155 -8.41 -10.39 -11.99
C GLN A 155 -8.46 -8.86 -11.91
N LYS A 156 -9.66 -8.27 -11.91
CA LYS A 156 -9.81 -6.82 -11.76
C LYS A 156 -9.30 -6.34 -10.41
N LEU A 157 -9.58 -7.08 -9.33
CA LEU A 157 -9.05 -6.78 -7.99
C LEU A 157 -7.52 -6.78 -8.00
N ALA A 158 -6.90 -7.81 -8.58
CA ALA A 158 -5.46 -7.90 -8.66
C ALA A 158 -4.83 -6.76 -9.48
N LEU A 159 -5.42 -6.43 -10.62
CA LEU A 159 -4.99 -5.29 -11.43
C LEU A 159 -5.14 -3.96 -10.68
N HIS A 160 -6.22 -3.78 -9.93
CA HIS A 160 -6.41 -2.61 -9.07
C HIS A 160 -5.32 -2.54 -7.99
N ALA A 161 -5.02 -3.65 -7.32
CA ALA A 161 -3.92 -3.70 -6.34
C ALA A 161 -2.57 -3.30 -6.97
N LEU A 162 -2.28 -3.72 -8.20
CA LEU A 162 -1.07 -3.30 -8.92
C LEU A 162 -1.05 -1.80 -9.21
N VAL A 163 -2.19 -1.20 -9.54
CA VAL A 163 -2.30 0.25 -9.74
C VAL A 163 -1.97 0.99 -8.46
N GLU A 164 -2.56 0.59 -7.32
CA GLU A 164 -2.29 1.20 -6.01
C GLU A 164 -0.81 1.10 -5.61
N VAL A 165 -0.24 -0.10 -5.75
CA VAL A 165 1.18 -0.33 -5.46
C VAL A 165 2.10 0.48 -6.36
N ALA A 166 1.82 0.55 -7.66
CA ALA A 166 2.65 1.29 -8.62
C ALA A 166 2.54 2.80 -8.41
N HIS A 167 1.32 3.30 -8.19
CA HIS A 167 1.05 4.71 -7.94
C HIS A 167 1.75 5.19 -6.66
N HIS A 168 1.37 4.64 -5.53
CA HIS A 168 1.92 5.07 -4.24
C HIS A 168 3.39 4.68 -4.04
N GLY A 169 3.83 3.58 -4.64
CA GLY A 169 5.25 3.21 -4.65
C GLY A 169 6.12 4.21 -5.41
N GLY A 170 5.60 4.77 -6.52
CA GLY A 170 6.25 5.86 -7.24
C GLY A 170 6.34 7.14 -6.42
N GLU A 171 5.27 7.50 -5.73
CA GLU A 171 5.22 8.65 -4.84
C GLU A 171 6.16 8.51 -3.63
N ILE A 172 6.25 7.33 -3.01
CA ILE A 172 7.23 7.02 -1.95
C ILE A 172 8.65 7.26 -2.48
N GLY A 173 8.94 6.75 -3.68
CA GLY A 173 10.23 6.96 -4.32
C GLY A 173 10.55 8.44 -4.50
N LEU A 174 9.59 9.24 -4.98
CA LEU A 174 9.74 10.68 -5.15
C LEU A 174 9.96 11.40 -3.81
N LEU A 175 9.18 11.08 -2.79
CA LEU A 175 9.31 11.69 -1.46
C LEU A 175 10.69 11.41 -0.86
N ARG A 176 11.21 10.20 -0.96
CA ARG A 176 12.58 9.87 -0.54
C ARG A 176 13.63 10.66 -1.30
N ASP A 177 13.48 10.76 -2.62
CA ASP A 177 14.42 11.53 -3.44
C ASP A 177 14.39 13.02 -3.11
N LEU A 178 13.25 13.57 -2.71
CA LEU A 178 13.13 14.96 -2.24
C LEU A 178 13.75 15.15 -0.85
N TYR A 179 13.43 14.26 0.11
CA TYR A 179 13.99 14.30 1.46
C TYR A 179 15.52 14.28 1.45
N LEU A 180 16.11 13.34 0.72
CA LEU A 180 17.56 13.19 0.62
C LEU A 180 18.26 14.38 -0.06
N ARG A 181 17.49 15.29 -0.67
CA ARG A 181 18.01 16.52 -1.31
C ARG A 181 17.58 17.79 -0.60
N GLU A 182 16.94 17.69 0.55
CA GLU A 182 16.45 18.87 1.28
C GLU A 182 17.60 19.79 1.67
N ASP A 183 18.72 19.25 2.11
CA ASP A 183 19.95 19.99 2.45
C ASP A 183 20.67 20.60 1.22
N VAL A 184 20.35 20.11 0.02
CA VAL A 184 20.95 20.57 -1.24
C VAL A 184 20.13 21.71 -1.88
N ARG A 185 18.98 22.05 -1.33
CA ARG A 185 18.24 23.25 -1.76
C ARG A 185 19.02 24.50 -1.37
N ALA A 186 19.94 24.89 -2.25
CA ALA A 186 20.44 26.27 -2.23
C ALA A 186 19.23 27.20 -2.21
N PRO A 187 19.24 28.28 -1.41
CA PRO A 187 18.17 29.27 -1.50
C PRO A 187 18.05 29.69 -2.95
N LEU A 188 16.90 29.44 -3.57
CA LEU A 188 16.59 30.04 -4.86
C LEU A 188 16.81 31.53 -4.67
N LEU A 189 17.78 32.07 -5.40
CA LEU A 189 18.19 33.47 -5.34
C LEU A 189 16.96 34.38 -5.34
N PRO A 190 17.01 35.48 -4.56
CA PRO A 190 15.92 36.43 -4.49
C PRO A 190 15.59 37.06 -5.83
#